data_cbf2163fb4b9a2c6012de1370a3af7c0
#
_entry.id   cbf2163fb4b9a2c6012de1370a3af7c0
#
_cell.length_a   1.000
_cell.length_b   1.000
_cell.length_c   1.000
_cell.angle_alpha   90.00
_cell.angle_beta   90.00
_cell.angle_gamma   90.00
#
_symmetry.space_group_name_H-M   'P 1'
#
loop_
_entity.id
_entity.type
_entity.pdbx_description
1 polymer ?
#
loop_
_entity_poly.entity_id
_entity_poly.type
_entity_poly.pdbx_seq_one_letter_code
_entity_poly.pdbx_strand_id
1 'polypeptide(L)'
;MKKNKKYIYIGITAVVVLLIALVVLRRGAEGGKAGDATVYTCSMHPQVKQDHPGKCPICGMDLIPAGKSGGDSKMSMDDDGVMLSDEALALANVETETVGTGSTTKEVRLYGKVEADQRLEQTQSAYVEGRVEKLAVSAVGDHVSRGQTLAVIYSPSLYTASQELVAALSFPSVQQREALVEAAKEKLRLLNVTAEQVNQIIKTRHASPYFTLKANTSGTVVEKNVSAGDYVKQGQPLLKVANLSRVWVMFQAYEADLPFLRKGAEVVFTSEAMPGKTFRGRVSFIDPVLDSETRTAGVRVEMGNAGGVFKPEMNVTGVVASHLSQYQSDIVVPKSAVLWTGTRSVVYVKEDDGGMPVFHLREVTLGPSLPDGYVITDGLAEGEEIVTSGAFAIDASAQLDGKRSMMNRD
;
A
#
# COMPACT_ATOMS: atom_id res chain seq x y z
N MET A 1 62.04 -80.35 20.87
CA MET A 1 62.48 -79.75 19.59
C MET A 1 61.30 -79.23 18.75
N LYS A 2 60.41 -78.37 19.29
CA LYS A 2 59.29 -77.78 18.53
C LYS A 2 59.17 -76.23 18.61
N LYS A 3 60.03 -75.56 19.34
CA LYS A 3 59.96 -74.09 19.56
C LYS A 3 60.78 -73.23 18.55
N ASN A 4 61.75 -73.77 17.86
CA ASN A 4 62.66 -73.04 16.98
C ASN A 4 62.16 -72.86 15.53
N LYS A 5 61.16 -73.63 15.08
CA LYS A 5 60.64 -73.53 13.71
C LYS A 5 59.73 -72.25 13.52
N LYS A 6 59.06 -71.75 14.59
CA LYS A 6 58.23 -70.52 14.49
C LYS A 6 59.05 -69.28 14.26
N TYR A 7 60.21 -69.15 14.86
CA TYR A 7 61.06 -67.98 14.70
C TYR A 7 61.74 -67.89 13.33
N ILE A 8 61.97 -69.04 12.71
CA ILE A 8 62.53 -69.13 11.35
C ILE A 8 61.51 -68.65 10.31
N TYR A 9 60.24 -69.02 10.45
CA TYR A 9 59.18 -68.52 9.56
C TYR A 9 58.90 -67.04 9.74
N ILE A 10 58.94 -66.47 10.95
CA ILE A 10 58.81 -65.10 11.23
C ILE A 10 59.98 -64.27 10.64
N GLY A 11 61.22 -64.81 10.73
CA GLY A 11 62.38 -64.19 10.11
C GLY A 11 62.30 -64.11 8.58
N ILE A 12 61.84 -65.21 7.95
CA ILE A 12 61.66 -65.32 6.46
C ILE A 12 60.56 -64.37 5.98
N THR A 13 59.45 -64.28 6.70
CA THR A 13 58.36 -63.35 6.33
C THR A 13 58.78 -61.85 6.50
N ALA A 14 59.56 -61.52 7.52
CA ALA A 14 60.08 -60.19 7.70
C ALA A 14 61.06 -59.78 6.58
N VAL A 15 61.94 -60.69 6.14
CA VAL A 15 62.89 -60.49 5.02
C VAL A 15 62.12 -60.29 3.70
N VAL A 16 61.07 -61.12 3.44
CA VAL A 16 60.27 -61.00 2.22
C VAL A 16 59.48 -59.65 2.19
N VAL A 17 58.95 -59.24 3.32
CA VAL A 17 58.25 -57.95 3.40
C VAL A 17 59.24 -56.78 3.20
N LEU A 18 60.46 -56.89 3.73
CA LEU A 18 61.49 -55.85 3.56
C LEU A 18 61.98 -55.81 2.09
N LEU A 19 62.11 -56.98 1.40
CA LEU A 19 62.44 -56.99 -0.02
C LEU A 19 61.33 -56.45 -0.91
N ILE A 20 60.07 -56.72 -0.58
CA ILE A 20 58.90 -56.10 -1.28
C ILE A 20 58.86 -54.62 -1.06
N ALA A 21 59.09 -54.10 0.16
CA ALA A 21 59.18 -52.73 0.45
C ALA A 21 60.31 -52.01 -0.30
N LEU A 22 61.46 -52.68 -0.46
CA LEU A 22 62.62 -52.16 -1.18
C LEU A 22 62.37 -52.09 -2.71
N VAL A 23 61.61 -53.03 -3.26
CA VAL A 23 61.22 -53.08 -4.69
C VAL A 23 60.13 -51.97 -4.95
N VAL A 24 59.19 -51.73 -4.01
CA VAL A 24 58.20 -50.68 -4.14
C VAL A 24 58.85 -49.30 -4.01
N LEU A 25 59.84 -49.15 -3.11
CA LEU A 25 60.58 -47.87 -2.96
C LEU A 25 61.52 -47.60 -4.16
N ARG A 26 61.98 -48.59 -4.87
CA ARG A 26 62.78 -48.42 -6.09
C ARG A 26 61.92 -48.13 -7.34
N ARG A 27 60.67 -48.53 -7.36
CA ARG A 27 59.72 -48.22 -8.46
C ARG A 27 59.09 -46.81 -8.34
N GLY A 28 59.22 -46.12 -7.21
CA GLY A 28 58.74 -44.75 -7.00
C GLY A 28 59.66 -43.62 -7.46
N ALA A 29 60.81 -43.93 -8.08
CA ALA A 29 61.85 -42.93 -8.39
C ALA A 29 62.08 -42.66 -9.89
N GLU A 30 61.15 -43.09 -10.79
CA GLU A 30 61.15 -42.66 -12.18
C GLU A 30 59.87 -41.92 -12.48
N GLY A 31 59.72 -40.72 -11.82
CA GLY A 31 58.78 -39.68 -12.24
C GLY A 31 59.33 -38.99 -13.48
N GLY A 32 58.88 -39.45 -14.64
CA GLY A 32 59.09 -38.73 -15.89
C GLY A 32 58.60 -37.31 -15.76
N LYS A 33 59.41 -36.32 -16.09
CA LYS A 33 58.96 -34.94 -16.35
C LYS A 33 57.86 -34.99 -17.43
N ALA A 34 56.61 -34.85 -17.00
CA ALA A 34 55.52 -34.53 -17.91
C ALA A 34 55.85 -33.16 -18.51
N GLY A 35 56.26 -33.13 -19.76
CA GLY A 35 56.32 -31.92 -20.56
C GLY A 35 54.95 -31.26 -20.55
N ASP A 36 54.95 -29.96 -20.35
CA ASP A 36 53.76 -29.09 -20.43
C ASP A 36 53.06 -29.40 -21.75
N ALA A 37 52.02 -30.21 -21.75
CA ALA A 37 51.25 -30.53 -22.92
C ALA A 37 50.38 -29.32 -23.24
N THR A 38 50.85 -28.51 -24.19
CA THR A 38 50.10 -27.41 -24.75
C THR A 38 48.91 -27.99 -25.49
N VAL A 39 47.68 -27.73 -24.93
CA VAL A 39 46.42 -28.11 -25.57
C VAL A 39 46.15 -27.11 -26.71
N TYR A 40 45.89 -27.63 -27.89
CA TYR A 40 45.52 -26.83 -29.06
C TYR A 40 44.01 -26.91 -29.27
N THR A 41 43.38 -25.76 -29.57
CA THR A 41 41.93 -25.65 -29.80
C THR A 41 41.64 -24.86 -31.08
N CYS A 42 40.46 -25.04 -31.61
CA CYS A 42 40.00 -24.26 -32.79
C CYS A 42 39.21 -23.04 -32.30
N SER A 43 39.50 -21.88 -32.81
CA SER A 43 38.79 -20.63 -32.50
C SER A 43 37.29 -20.69 -32.85
N MET A 44 36.88 -21.50 -33.84
CA MET A 44 35.47 -21.67 -34.25
C MET A 44 34.77 -22.86 -33.59
N HIS A 45 35.56 -23.84 -33.12
CA HIS A 45 35.05 -25.06 -32.48
C HIS A 45 35.79 -25.34 -31.17
N PRO A 46 35.50 -24.67 -30.08
CA PRO A 46 36.20 -24.80 -28.81
C PRO A 46 36.14 -26.24 -28.21
N GLN A 47 35.22 -27.05 -28.68
CA GLN A 47 35.07 -28.44 -28.29
C GLN A 47 36.18 -29.35 -28.83
N VAL A 48 36.88 -28.91 -29.89
CA VAL A 48 38.01 -29.63 -30.47
C VAL A 48 39.27 -29.28 -29.70
N LYS A 49 39.74 -30.22 -28.86
CA LYS A 49 40.97 -30.14 -28.08
C LYS A 49 41.94 -31.25 -28.52
N GLN A 50 43.16 -30.87 -28.89
CA GLN A 50 44.22 -31.82 -29.25
C GLN A 50 45.52 -31.48 -28.51
N ASP A 51 46.35 -32.45 -28.29
CA ASP A 51 47.64 -32.34 -27.60
C ASP A 51 48.81 -32.02 -28.51
N HIS A 52 48.53 -31.82 -29.83
CA HIS A 52 49.52 -31.51 -30.83
C HIS A 52 49.00 -30.44 -31.84
N PRO A 53 49.87 -29.67 -32.46
CA PRO A 53 49.49 -28.75 -33.53
C PRO A 53 48.96 -29.49 -34.73
N GLY A 54 47.85 -29.00 -35.32
CA GLY A 54 47.21 -29.66 -36.47
C GLY A 54 46.07 -28.86 -37.00
N LYS A 55 45.22 -29.47 -37.85
CA LYS A 55 44.02 -28.84 -38.42
C LYS A 55 42.77 -29.35 -37.71
N CYS A 56 41.84 -28.46 -37.55
CA CYS A 56 40.54 -28.76 -36.99
C CYS A 56 39.79 -29.76 -37.88
N PRO A 57 39.33 -30.94 -37.38
CA PRO A 57 38.66 -31.93 -38.21
C PRO A 57 37.28 -31.48 -38.71
N ILE A 58 36.72 -30.40 -38.16
CA ILE A 58 35.40 -29.89 -38.52
C ILE A 58 35.49 -28.82 -39.63
N CYS A 59 36.41 -27.87 -39.50
CA CYS A 59 36.50 -26.73 -40.41
C CYS A 59 37.84 -26.61 -41.17
N GLY A 60 38.84 -27.48 -40.92
CA GLY A 60 40.11 -27.47 -41.61
C GLY A 60 41.08 -26.35 -41.26
N MET A 61 40.71 -25.40 -40.38
CA MET A 61 41.59 -24.34 -39.91
C MET A 61 42.67 -24.83 -38.98
N ASP A 62 43.83 -24.16 -38.95
CA ASP A 62 44.90 -24.52 -38.05
C ASP A 62 44.49 -24.31 -36.57
N LEU A 63 44.84 -25.29 -35.73
CA LEU A 63 44.59 -25.21 -34.28
C LEU A 63 45.60 -24.28 -33.65
N ILE A 64 45.08 -23.37 -32.82
CA ILE A 64 45.91 -22.45 -32.02
C ILE A 64 46.17 -23.04 -30.65
N PRO A 65 47.36 -22.87 -30.05
CA PRO A 65 47.58 -23.26 -28.71
C PRO A 65 46.57 -22.55 -27.82
N ALA A 66 45.79 -23.33 -27.04
CA ALA A 66 44.95 -22.76 -26.00
C ALA A 66 45.92 -22.07 -25.01
N GLY A 67 46.04 -20.77 -25.15
CA GLY A 67 46.99 -19.98 -24.38
C GLY A 67 46.71 -20.18 -22.91
N LYS A 68 47.77 -20.39 -22.14
CA LYS A 68 47.72 -20.04 -20.73
C LYS A 68 47.35 -18.57 -20.65
N SER A 69 46.09 -18.25 -20.46
CA SER A 69 45.69 -16.93 -20.00
C SER A 69 46.40 -16.70 -18.69
N GLY A 70 47.32 -15.77 -18.77
CA GLY A 70 48.38 -15.44 -17.91
C GLY A 70 48.17 -15.42 -16.42
N GLY A 71 49.24 -15.34 -15.76
CA GLY A 71 49.39 -14.75 -14.43
C GLY A 71 49.04 -15.71 -13.29
N ASP A 72 50.06 -16.37 -12.78
CA ASP A 72 50.12 -16.82 -11.40
C ASP A 72 49.91 -15.66 -10.43
N SER A 73 48.67 -15.25 -10.27
CA SER A 73 48.17 -14.64 -9.04
C SER A 73 47.57 -15.77 -8.23
N LYS A 74 48.10 -16.03 -7.07
CA LYS A 74 47.49 -16.87 -6.04
C LYS A 74 46.11 -16.30 -5.76
N MET A 75 45.11 -16.71 -6.54
CA MET A 75 43.70 -16.47 -6.20
C MET A 75 43.39 -17.32 -4.97
N SER A 76 43.07 -16.67 -3.90
CA SER A 76 42.36 -17.26 -2.79
C SER A 76 41.07 -17.88 -3.31
N MET A 77 40.80 -19.14 -2.93
CA MET A 77 39.66 -19.93 -3.36
C MET A 77 38.28 -19.43 -2.83
N ASP A 78 38.09 -18.11 -2.71
CA ASP A 78 36.85 -17.50 -2.23
C ASP A 78 36.38 -16.33 -3.13
N ASP A 79 36.85 -16.23 -4.37
CA ASP A 79 36.43 -15.18 -5.28
C ASP A 79 35.21 -15.57 -6.08
N ASP A 80 34.04 -15.31 -5.52
CA ASP A 80 32.70 -15.50 -6.06
C ASP A 80 32.31 -14.39 -7.07
N GLY A 81 33.24 -13.49 -7.40
CA GLY A 81 33.04 -12.33 -8.25
C GLY A 81 32.92 -12.69 -9.74
N VAL A 82 32.04 -12.03 -10.47
CA VAL A 82 31.85 -12.15 -11.91
C VAL A 82 32.69 -11.10 -12.61
N MET A 83 33.60 -11.53 -13.50
CA MET A 83 34.40 -10.64 -14.35
C MET A 83 33.75 -10.58 -15.75
N LEU A 84 33.53 -9.37 -16.24
CA LEU A 84 33.04 -9.15 -17.60
C LEU A 84 34.02 -8.21 -18.35
N SER A 85 34.21 -8.46 -19.63
CA SER A 85 34.99 -7.54 -20.46
C SER A 85 34.25 -6.24 -20.71
N ASP A 86 34.97 -5.16 -21.00
CA ASP A 86 34.38 -3.84 -21.28
C ASP A 86 33.36 -3.90 -22.41
N GLU A 87 33.60 -4.75 -23.42
CA GLU A 87 32.67 -4.95 -24.53
C GLU A 87 31.38 -5.65 -24.05
N ALA A 88 31.49 -6.62 -23.16
CA ALA A 88 30.34 -7.33 -22.60
C ALA A 88 29.51 -6.40 -21.71
N LEU A 89 30.16 -5.54 -20.91
CA LEU A 89 29.50 -4.52 -20.09
C LEU A 89 28.76 -3.50 -20.95
N ALA A 90 29.38 -3.03 -22.03
CA ALA A 90 28.77 -2.09 -22.98
C ALA A 90 27.56 -2.72 -23.69
N LEU A 91 27.66 -3.99 -24.12
CA LEU A 91 26.54 -4.71 -24.75
C LEU A 91 25.39 -4.96 -23.80
N ALA A 92 25.68 -5.23 -22.53
CA ALA A 92 24.68 -5.46 -21.47
C ALA A 92 24.11 -4.14 -20.91
N ASN A 93 24.61 -2.98 -21.35
CA ASN A 93 24.25 -1.66 -20.84
C ASN A 93 24.34 -1.60 -19.31
N VAL A 94 25.48 -2.09 -18.78
CA VAL A 94 25.71 -2.08 -17.33
C VAL A 94 26.06 -0.67 -16.89
N GLU A 95 25.23 -0.13 -16.01
CA GLU A 95 25.48 1.15 -15.35
C GLU A 95 25.64 0.92 -13.86
N THR A 96 26.52 1.69 -13.25
CA THR A 96 26.83 1.61 -11.83
C THR A 96 26.62 2.97 -11.17
N GLU A 97 26.25 2.96 -9.90
CA GLU A 97 26.07 4.17 -9.10
C GLU A 97 26.64 3.95 -7.71
N THR A 98 27.25 4.99 -7.15
CA THR A 98 27.73 4.96 -5.77
C THR A 98 26.57 5.10 -4.81
N VAL A 99 26.42 4.16 -3.89
CA VAL A 99 25.34 4.18 -2.91
C VAL A 99 25.56 5.27 -1.87
N GLY A 100 24.47 5.94 -1.52
CA GLY A 100 24.47 6.98 -0.53
C GLY A 100 23.14 7.10 0.18
N THR A 101 23.10 7.98 1.17
CA THR A 101 21.84 8.33 1.85
C THR A 101 20.97 9.12 0.90
N GLY A 102 19.73 8.69 0.74
CA GLY A 102 18.76 9.30 -0.17
C GLY A 102 17.56 9.91 0.57
N SER A 103 16.66 10.52 -0.21
CA SER A 103 15.39 10.99 0.34
C SER A 103 14.51 9.79 0.73
N THR A 104 14.25 9.66 2.03
CA THR A 104 13.40 8.59 2.58
C THR A 104 11.95 9.05 2.72
N THR A 105 11.39 9.63 1.64
CA THR A 105 9.98 10.05 1.60
C THR A 105 9.17 9.02 0.85
N LYS A 106 8.25 8.38 1.56
CA LYS A 106 7.26 7.46 0.96
C LYS A 106 6.02 8.23 0.56
N GLU A 107 5.59 8.08 -0.69
CA GLU A 107 4.31 8.58 -1.16
C GLU A 107 3.23 7.50 -0.95
N VAL A 108 2.19 7.85 -0.20
CA VAL A 108 1.00 7.02 -0.02
C VAL A 108 -0.11 7.59 -0.87
N ARG A 109 -0.60 6.82 -1.82
CA ARG A 109 -1.73 7.18 -2.68
C ARG A 109 -3.03 6.72 -2.05
N LEU A 110 -3.96 7.65 -1.91
CA LEU A 110 -5.26 7.42 -1.29
C LEU A 110 -6.37 7.71 -2.28
N TYR A 111 -7.34 6.83 -2.34
CA TYR A 111 -8.56 7.03 -3.11
C TYR A 111 -9.71 7.28 -2.17
N GLY A 112 -10.64 8.13 -2.56
CA GLY A 112 -11.72 8.49 -1.66
C GLY A 112 -12.83 9.26 -2.35
N LYS A 113 -13.74 9.76 -1.53
CA LYS A 113 -14.87 10.57 -1.97
C LYS A 113 -15.14 11.70 -1.00
N VAL A 114 -15.84 12.71 -1.50
CA VAL A 114 -16.35 13.79 -0.67
C VAL A 114 -17.63 13.33 0.01
N GLU A 115 -17.75 13.57 1.30
CA GLU A 115 -18.96 13.32 2.08
C GLU A 115 -19.41 14.61 2.79
N ALA A 116 -20.70 14.68 3.08
CA ALA A 116 -21.20 15.75 3.94
C ALA A 116 -20.65 15.58 5.37
N ASP A 117 -20.38 16.67 6.07
CA ASP A 117 -20.02 16.62 7.49
C ASP A 117 -21.24 16.13 8.29
N GLN A 118 -21.18 14.87 8.75
CA GLN A 118 -22.27 14.20 9.48
C GLN A 118 -22.70 14.97 10.72
N ARG A 119 -21.80 15.77 11.31
CA ARG A 119 -22.12 16.64 12.46
C ARG A 119 -23.05 17.81 12.08
N LEU A 120 -23.09 18.14 10.79
CA LEU A 120 -23.90 19.23 10.22
C LEU A 120 -25.11 18.69 9.44
N GLU A 121 -25.40 17.41 9.54
CA GLU A 121 -26.59 16.76 9.00
C GLU A 121 -27.69 16.70 10.04
N GLN A 122 -28.90 16.95 9.62
CA GLN A 122 -30.09 16.79 10.46
C GLN A 122 -31.22 16.09 9.71
N THR A 123 -31.72 15.03 10.33
CA THR A 123 -32.90 14.33 9.85
C THR A 123 -34.15 15.07 10.31
N GLN A 124 -35.03 15.33 9.36
CA GLN A 124 -36.36 15.90 9.59
C GLN A 124 -37.36 14.74 9.61
N SER A 125 -37.84 14.38 10.80
CA SER A 125 -38.79 13.28 11.01
C SER A 125 -40.20 13.79 11.20
N ALA A 126 -41.19 12.94 10.91
CA ALA A 126 -42.59 13.22 11.21
C ALA A 126 -42.82 13.24 12.72
N TYR A 127 -43.38 14.31 13.25
CA TYR A 127 -43.74 14.41 14.67
C TYR A 127 -45.12 13.81 14.96
N VAL A 128 -45.97 13.74 13.94
CA VAL A 128 -47.31 13.15 14.01
C VAL A 128 -47.48 12.10 12.93
N GLU A 129 -48.29 11.11 13.21
CA GLU A 129 -48.74 10.15 12.17
C GLU A 129 -49.80 10.78 11.28
N GLY A 130 -49.84 10.36 10.01
CA GLY A 130 -50.85 10.87 9.08
C GLY A 130 -50.42 10.78 7.64
N ARG A 131 -51.18 11.45 6.76
CA ARG A 131 -50.90 11.52 5.33
C ARG A 131 -50.23 12.85 4.98
N VAL A 132 -49.18 12.80 4.18
CA VAL A 132 -48.51 13.99 3.63
C VAL A 132 -49.42 14.59 2.53
N GLU A 133 -50.04 15.72 2.82
CA GLU A 133 -50.90 16.43 1.85
C GLU A 133 -50.06 17.28 0.89
N LYS A 134 -49.05 17.96 1.42
CA LYS A 134 -48.17 18.82 0.63
C LYS A 134 -46.73 18.60 1.07
N LEU A 135 -45.83 18.52 0.08
CA LEU A 135 -44.41 18.49 0.27
C LEU A 135 -43.81 19.72 -0.47
N ALA A 136 -43.20 20.64 0.28
CA ALA A 136 -42.63 21.86 -0.28
C ALA A 136 -41.25 21.63 -0.91
N VAL A 137 -40.60 20.54 -0.55
CA VAL A 137 -39.31 20.10 -1.11
C VAL A 137 -39.59 19.17 -2.28
N SER A 138 -39.14 19.54 -3.47
CA SER A 138 -39.43 18.80 -4.70
C SER A 138 -38.41 17.68 -4.93
N ALA A 139 -37.13 17.94 -4.71
CA ALA A 139 -36.05 17.03 -5.05
C ALA A 139 -34.88 17.08 -4.05
N VAL A 140 -34.03 16.07 -4.14
CA VAL A 140 -32.67 16.10 -3.57
C VAL A 140 -31.88 17.19 -4.28
N GLY A 141 -31.15 17.99 -3.51
CA GLY A 141 -30.43 19.17 -3.99
C GLY A 141 -31.15 20.49 -3.70
N ASP A 142 -32.45 20.47 -3.35
CA ASP A 142 -33.18 21.68 -2.97
C ASP A 142 -32.56 22.31 -1.72
N HIS A 143 -32.46 23.63 -1.73
CA HIS A 143 -32.03 24.40 -0.56
C HIS A 143 -33.20 24.71 0.35
N VAL A 144 -33.02 24.49 1.64
CA VAL A 144 -34.00 24.83 2.67
C VAL A 144 -33.41 25.77 3.70
N SER A 145 -34.24 26.71 4.17
CA SER A 145 -33.88 27.65 5.22
C SER A 145 -34.56 27.25 6.55
N ARG A 146 -33.89 27.51 7.67
CA ARG A 146 -34.46 27.23 8.99
C ARG A 146 -35.81 27.94 9.14
N GLY A 147 -36.83 27.21 9.61
CA GLY A 147 -38.21 27.71 9.76
C GLY A 147 -39.07 27.64 8.49
N GLN A 148 -38.47 27.29 7.34
CA GLN A 148 -39.22 27.05 6.09
C GLN A 148 -40.15 25.85 6.26
N THR A 149 -41.35 25.93 5.71
CA THR A 149 -42.28 24.80 5.66
C THR A 149 -41.72 23.70 4.75
N LEU A 150 -41.60 22.50 5.27
CA LEU A 150 -41.12 21.29 4.53
C LEU A 150 -42.31 20.47 4.03
N ALA A 151 -43.24 20.20 4.92
CA ALA A 151 -44.39 19.35 4.61
C ALA A 151 -45.62 19.79 5.40
N VAL A 152 -46.79 19.48 4.85
CA VAL A 152 -48.06 19.57 5.56
C VAL A 152 -48.63 18.16 5.68
N ILE A 153 -48.89 17.71 6.90
CA ILE A 153 -49.33 16.36 7.23
C ILE A 153 -50.78 16.46 7.76
N TYR A 154 -51.70 15.74 7.14
CA TYR A 154 -53.04 15.54 7.68
C TYR A 154 -52.99 14.48 8.76
N SER A 155 -53.29 14.85 10.01
CA SER A 155 -53.22 13.99 11.17
C SER A 155 -54.52 13.95 11.97
N PRO A 156 -55.21 12.80 12.02
CA PRO A 156 -56.40 12.63 12.84
C PRO A 156 -56.11 12.78 14.35
N SER A 157 -54.96 12.33 14.81
CA SER A 157 -54.54 12.44 16.23
C SER A 157 -54.32 13.88 16.65
N LEU A 158 -53.70 14.72 15.81
CA LEU A 158 -53.58 16.15 16.02
C LEU A 158 -54.93 16.84 16.06
N TYR A 159 -55.83 16.45 15.16
CA TYR A 159 -57.18 17.02 15.13
C TYR A 159 -57.95 16.76 16.42
N THR A 160 -57.89 15.51 16.94
CA THR A 160 -58.53 15.15 18.21
C THR A 160 -57.91 15.96 19.41
N ALA A 161 -56.60 16.07 19.47
CA ALA A 161 -55.91 16.83 20.50
C ALA A 161 -56.27 18.34 20.42
N SER A 162 -56.39 18.87 19.20
CA SER A 162 -56.82 20.28 18.97
C SER A 162 -58.26 20.49 19.38
N GLN A 163 -59.14 19.56 19.10
CA GLN A 163 -60.56 19.62 19.52
C GLN A 163 -60.69 19.57 21.08
N GLU A 164 -59.87 18.74 21.77
CA GLU A 164 -59.84 18.67 23.22
C GLU A 164 -59.44 20.09 23.79
N LEU A 165 -58.45 20.76 23.20
CA LEU A 165 -58.09 22.10 23.59
C LEU A 165 -59.27 23.12 23.41
N VAL A 166 -59.91 23.07 22.25
CA VAL A 166 -61.09 23.95 21.99
C VAL A 166 -62.23 23.66 22.94
N ALA A 167 -62.53 22.40 23.26
CA ALA A 167 -63.53 21.99 24.23
C ALA A 167 -63.15 22.47 25.64
N ALA A 168 -61.89 22.34 26.06
CA ALA A 168 -61.40 22.82 27.33
C ALA A 168 -61.57 24.29 27.52
N LEU A 169 -61.39 25.12 26.48
CA LEU A 169 -61.59 26.55 26.48
C LEU A 169 -63.05 26.97 26.72
N SER A 170 -64.01 26.12 26.43
CA SER A 170 -65.46 26.35 26.57
C SER A 170 -66.02 25.84 27.91
N PHE A 171 -65.18 25.28 28.78
CA PHE A 171 -65.65 24.68 30.04
C PHE A 171 -66.17 25.76 31.01
N PRO A 172 -67.33 25.52 31.68
CA PRO A 172 -67.97 26.60 32.47
C PRO A 172 -67.19 26.97 33.75
N SER A 173 -66.62 25.98 34.45
CA SER A 173 -65.87 26.22 35.69
C SER A 173 -64.47 26.77 35.39
N VAL A 174 -64.12 27.90 35.96
CA VAL A 174 -62.81 28.58 35.70
C VAL A 174 -61.64 27.74 36.15
N GLN A 175 -61.66 27.13 37.35
CA GLN A 175 -60.57 26.31 37.88
C GLN A 175 -60.38 25.03 37.10
N GLN A 176 -61.47 24.34 36.72
CA GLN A 176 -61.37 23.13 35.90
C GLN A 176 -60.97 23.44 34.50
N ARG A 177 -61.36 24.59 33.91
CA ARG A 177 -60.96 25.03 32.62
C ARG A 177 -59.46 25.27 32.52
N GLU A 178 -58.85 25.96 33.50
CA GLU A 178 -57.39 26.16 33.51
C GLU A 178 -56.62 24.84 33.52
N ALA A 179 -57.01 23.92 34.36
CA ALA A 179 -56.37 22.60 34.46
C ALA A 179 -56.51 21.78 33.12
N LEU A 180 -57.73 21.79 32.53
CA LEU A 180 -57.97 21.09 31.26
C LEU A 180 -57.25 21.76 30.10
N VAL A 181 -57.17 23.06 30.04
CA VAL A 181 -56.43 23.81 29.00
C VAL A 181 -54.93 23.51 29.11
N GLU A 182 -54.37 23.52 30.32
CA GLU A 182 -52.95 23.17 30.50
C GLU A 182 -52.66 21.71 30.09
N ALA A 183 -53.50 20.77 30.47
CA ALA A 183 -53.34 19.37 30.02
C ALA A 183 -53.44 19.22 28.51
N ALA A 184 -54.39 19.91 27.85
CA ALA A 184 -54.51 19.89 26.40
C ALA A 184 -53.33 20.54 25.67
N LYS A 185 -52.82 21.67 26.24
CA LYS A 185 -51.58 22.31 25.72
C LYS A 185 -50.39 21.37 25.83
N GLU A 186 -50.22 20.70 26.98
CA GLU A 186 -49.12 19.75 27.17
C GLU A 186 -49.22 18.57 26.16
N LYS A 187 -50.42 18.03 25.91
CA LYS A 187 -50.65 17.02 24.90
C LYS A 187 -50.22 17.50 23.49
N LEU A 188 -50.58 18.72 23.13
CA LEU A 188 -50.17 19.34 21.86
C LEU A 188 -48.64 19.58 21.81
N ARG A 189 -48.03 19.99 22.94
CA ARG A 189 -46.58 20.14 23.07
C ARG A 189 -45.83 18.82 22.85
N LEU A 190 -46.35 17.70 23.39
CA LEU A 190 -45.79 16.38 23.13
C LEU A 190 -45.88 15.92 21.67
N LEU A 191 -46.84 16.50 20.92
CA LEU A 191 -46.91 16.35 19.46
C LEU A 191 -46.06 17.34 18.68
N ASN A 192 -45.16 18.08 19.37
CA ASN A 192 -44.28 19.10 18.80
C ASN A 192 -45.05 20.22 18.08
N VAL A 193 -46.29 20.51 18.48
CA VAL A 193 -47.02 21.70 18.03
C VAL A 193 -46.38 22.92 18.70
N THR A 194 -45.99 23.90 17.90
CA THR A 194 -45.32 25.11 18.44
C THR A 194 -46.30 25.97 19.26
N ALA A 195 -45.75 26.74 20.21
CA ALA A 195 -46.55 27.66 21.03
C ALA A 195 -47.38 28.65 20.19
N GLU A 196 -46.84 29.08 19.03
CA GLU A 196 -47.54 29.95 18.09
C GLU A 196 -48.77 29.26 17.48
N GLN A 197 -48.63 27.98 17.07
CA GLN A 197 -49.73 27.19 16.55
C GLN A 197 -50.80 26.93 17.62
N VAL A 198 -50.38 26.60 18.85
CA VAL A 198 -51.30 26.45 19.99
C VAL A 198 -52.04 27.76 20.26
N ASN A 199 -51.35 28.91 20.31
CA ASN A 199 -51.95 30.22 20.49
C ASN A 199 -52.92 30.59 19.35
N GLN A 200 -52.64 30.15 18.12
CA GLN A 200 -53.54 30.31 16.99
C GLN A 200 -54.84 29.51 17.19
N ILE A 201 -54.75 28.25 17.65
CA ILE A 201 -55.96 27.43 17.98
C ILE A 201 -56.76 28.12 19.08
N ILE A 202 -56.11 28.67 20.13
CA ILE A 202 -56.77 29.37 21.22
C ILE A 202 -57.52 30.60 20.71
N LYS A 203 -56.88 31.41 19.85
CA LYS A 203 -57.46 32.64 19.29
C LYS A 203 -58.56 32.36 18.33
N THR A 204 -58.41 31.41 17.44
CA THR A 204 -59.39 31.10 16.38
C THR A 204 -60.52 30.17 16.86
N ARG A 205 -60.28 29.43 17.96
CA ARG A 205 -61.16 28.35 18.45
C ARG A 205 -61.49 27.31 17.37
N HIS A 206 -60.57 27.13 16.42
CA HIS A 206 -60.73 26.22 15.32
C HIS A 206 -59.67 25.12 15.41
N ALA A 207 -60.10 23.85 15.50
CA ALA A 207 -59.20 22.69 15.45
C ALA A 207 -58.81 22.42 14.00
N SER A 208 -57.48 22.30 13.76
CA SER A 208 -56.95 21.96 12.42
C SER A 208 -56.37 20.59 12.43
N PRO A 209 -56.68 19.77 11.42
CA PRO A 209 -56.04 18.44 11.25
C PRO A 209 -54.66 18.52 10.58
N TYR A 210 -54.25 19.71 10.15
CA TYR A 210 -53.02 19.92 9.39
C TYR A 210 -51.85 20.30 10.26
N PHE A 211 -50.85 19.45 10.32
CA PHE A 211 -49.56 19.71 10.97
C PHE A 211 -48.59 20.29 9.93
N THR A 212 -48.00 21.43 10.22
CA THR A 212 -46.96 22.03 9.37
C THR A 212 -45.59 21.67 9.91
N LEU A 213 -44.86 20.83 9.23
CA LEU A 213 -43.48 20.53 9.56
C LEU A 213 -42.59 21.65 9.02
N LYS A 214 -41.81 22.26 9.90
CA LYS A 214 -40.82 23.29 9.55
C LYS A 214 -39.40 22.79 9.70
N ALA A 215 -38.50 23.28 8.84
CA ALA A 215 -37.07 22.93 8.90
C ALA A 215 -36.42 23.42 10.21
N ASN A 216 -35.73 22.55 10.88
CA ASN A 216 -34.97 22.86 12.10
C ASN A 216 -33.59 23.44 11.79
N THR A 217 -33.10 23.30 10.56
CA THR A 217 -31.80 23.75 10.09
C THR A 217 -31.89 24.35 8.70
N SER A 218 -30.82 25.04 8.31
CA SER A 218 -30.66 25.53 6.92
C SER A 218 -29.61 24.64 6.24
N GLY A 219 -29.82 24.28 4.98
CA GLY A 219 -28.88 23.46 4.23
C GLY A 219 -29.48 22.95 2.92
N THR A 220 -28.88 21.93 2.36
CA THR A 220 -29.35 21.27 1.13
C THR A 220 -29.94 19.91 1.50
N VAL A 221 -31.04 19.55 0.87
CA VAL A 221 -31.67 18.24 1.04
C VAL A 221 -30.77 17.19 0.36
N VAL A 222 -30.24 16.26 1.13
CA VAL A 222 -29.36 15.19 0.65
C VAL A 222 -30.09 13.87 0.50
N GLU A 223 -31.24 13.71 1.18
CA GLU A 223 -32.05 12.51 1.12
C GLU A 223 -33.53 12.87 1.25
N LYS A 224 -34.36 12.22 0.45
CA LYS A 224 -35.83 12.41 0.44
C LYS A 224 -36.49 11.03 0.46
N ASN A 225 -37.15 10.72 1.60
CA ASN A 225 -37.75 9.40 1.86
C ASN A 225 -39.28 9.44 1.86
N VAL A 226 -39.88 10.53 1.36
CA VAL A 226 -41.33 10.73 1.38
C VAL A 226 -41.79 11.48 0.15
N SER A 227 -43.02 11.16 -0.29
CA SER A 227 -43.73 11.87 -1.36
C SER A 227 -45.09 12.38 -0.89
N ALA A 228 -45.62 13.35 -1.61
CA ALA A 228 -46.99 13.81 -1.35
C ALA A 228 -47.96 12.63 -1.58
N GLY A 229 -48.91 12.43 -0.66
CA GLY A 229 -49.84 11.32 -0.65
C GLY A 229 -49.42 10.14 0.23
N ASP A 230 -48.13 10.05 0.63
CA ASP A 230 -47.63 8.96 1.46
C ASP A 230 -48.20 9.05 2.90
N TYR A 231 -48.37 7.88 3.53
CA TYR A 231 -48.67 7.78 4.95
C TYR A 231 -47.37 7.63 5.73
N VAL A 232 -47.26 8.43 6.79
CA VAL A 232 -46.08 8.47 7.67
C VAL A 232 -46.48 8.14 9.09
N LYS A 233 -45.54 7.51 9.81
CA LYS A 233 -45.66 7.23 11.25
C LYS A 233 -44.88 8.28 12.04
N GLN A 234 -45.25 8.46 13.30
CA GLN A 234 -44.48 9.29 14.22
C GLN A 234 -43.03 8.77 14.32
N GLY A 235 -42.03 9.66 14.24
CA GLY A 235 -40.61 9.33 14.24
C GLY A 235 -40.03 8.90 12.90
N GLN A 236 -40.86 8.70 11.86
CA GLN A 236 -40.37 8.29 10.53
C GLN A 236 -39.53 9.40 9.89
N PRO A 237 -38.30 9.10 9.42
CA PRO A 237 -37.46 10.04 8.66
C PRO A 237 -38.13 10.44 7.35
N LEU A 238 -38.25 11.73 7.10
CA LEU A 238 -38.88 12.29 5.89
C LEU A 238 -37.81 12.82 4.93
N LEU A 239 -36.94 13.68 5.46
CA LEU A 239 -35.90 14.38 4.71
C LEU A 239 -34.61 14.42 5.55
N LYS A 240 -33.49 14.40 4.89
CA LYS A 240 -32.18 14.66 5.49
C LYS A 240 -31.60 15.92 4.90
N VAL A 241 -31.26 16.87 5.75
CA VAL A 241 -30.73 18.18 5.37
C VAL A 241 -29.30 18.29 5.87
N ALA A 242 -28.36 18.59 4.97
CA ALA A 242 -26.96 18.78 5.28
C ALA A 242 -26.53 20.22 5.02
N ASN A 243 -25.78 20.79 5.94
CA ASN A 243 -25.10 22.05 5.70
C ASN A 243 -23.75 21.75 5.01
N LEU A 244 -23.69 22.04 3.72
CA LEU A 244 -22.54 21.74 2.87
C LEU A 244 -21.46 22.86 2.90
N SER A 245 -21.49 23.80 3.83
CA SER A 245 -20.44 24.82 3.97
C SER A 245 -19.09 24.22 4.39
N ARG A 246 -19.12 23.02 4.96
CA ARG A 246 -17.97 22.17 5.26
C ARG A 246 -18.28 20.77 4.79
N VAL A 247 -17.25 20.10 4.28
CA VAL A 247 -17.32 18.72 3.81
C VAL A 247 -16.18 17.91 4.38
N TRP A 248 -16.35 16.62 4.42
CA TRP A 248 -15.30 15.67 4.66
C TRP A 248 -14.82 15.08 3.35
N VAL A 249 -13.52 15.02 3.20
CA VAL A 249 -12.89 14.22 2.16
C VAL A 249 -12.45 12.93 2.84
N MET A 250 -13.17 11.84 2.54
CA MET A 250 -12.95 10.53 3.13
C MET A 250 -12.13 9.70 2.16
N PHE A 251 -10.87 9.46 2.52
CA PHE A 251 -9.99 8.56 1.80
C PHE A 251 -10.00 7.17 2.43
N GLN A 252 -9.67 6.16 1.62
CA GLN A 252 -9.48 4.79 2.06
C GLN A 252 -7.99 4.48 2.02
N ALA A 253 -7.42 4.06 3.15
CA ALA A 253 -6.03 3.64 3.27
C ALA A 253 -5.97 2.14 3.51
N TYR A 254 -5.14 1.43 2.75
CA TYR A 254 -4.90 0.01 2.98
C TYR A 254 -4.09 -0.22 4.26
N GLU A 255 -4.26 -1.39 4.88
CA GLU A 255 -3.55 -1.78 6.10
C GLU A 255 -2.02 -1.58 6.01
N ALA A 256 -1.43 -1.91 4.85
CA ALA A 256 0.00 -1.74 4.58
C ALA A 256 0.46 -0.28 4.58
N ASP A 257 -0.44 0.68 4.35
CA ASP A 257 -0.13 2.10 4.26
C ASP A 257 -0.34 2.85 5.59
N LEU A 258 -1.08 2.25 6.54
CA LEU A 258 -1.39 2.88 7.82
C LEU A 258 -0.15 3.28 8.64
N PRO A 259 0.94 2.49 8.70
CA PRO A 259 2.14 2.89 9.43
C PRO A 259 2.76 4.21 8.94
N PHE A 260 2.46 4.60 7.70
CA PHE A 260 3.00 5.82 7.06
C PHE A 260 2.06 7.02 7.17
N LEU A 261 0.86 6.84 7.72
CA LEU A 261 -0.14 7.88 7.90
C LEU A 261 -0.22 8.32 9.35
N ARG A 262 -0.35 9.62 9.56
CA ARG A 262 -0.55 10.19 10.90
C ARG A 262 -1.51 11.37 10.87
N LYS A 263 -2.20 11.59 11.96
CA LYS A 263 -3.02 12.78 12.15
C LYS A 263 -2.17 14.05 11.98
N GLY A 264 -2.67 15.04 11.23
CA GLY A 264 -1.97 16.28 10.91
C GLY A 264 -1.12 16.20 9.64
N ALA A 265 -0.90 15.02 9.04
CA ALA A 265 -0.20 14.88 7.77
C ALA A 265 -0.92 15.68 6.67
N GLU A 266 -0.14 16.32 5.80
CA GLU A 266 -0.68 17.04 4.65
C GLU A 266 -1.08 16.04 3.56
N VAL A 267 -2.27 16.22 3.02
CA VAL A 267 -2.79 15.48 1.87
C VAL A 267 -2.95 16.45 0.72
N VAL A 268 -2.29 16.17 -0.37
CA VAL A 268 -2.46 16.87 -1.64
C VAL A 268 -3.38 16.03 -2.51
N PHE A 269 -4.51 16.59 -2.95
CA PHE A 269 -5.49 15.78 -3.69
C PHE A 269 -6.11 16.52 -4.87
N THR A 270 -6.62 15.74 -5.80
CA THR A 270 -7.31 16.20 -7.03
C THR A 270 -8.66 15.52 -7.14
N SER A 271 -9.54 16.10 -7.95
CA SER A 271 -10.82 15.48 -8.32
C SER A 271 -11.00 15.52 -9.84
N GLU A 272 -11.49 14.45 -10.41
CA GLU A 272 -11.81 14.39 -11.84
C GLU A 272 -12.88 15.41 -12.25
N ALA A 273 -13.76 15.78 -11.32
CA ALA A 273 -14.76 16.82 -11.54
C ALA A 273 -14.16 18.23 -11.69
N MET A 274 -12.88 18.41 -11.32
CA MET A 274 -12.18 19.70 -11.38
C MET A 274 -10.76 19.54 -11.96
N PRO A 275 -10.63 19.23 -13.26
CA PRO A 275 -9.35 18.98 -13.90
C PRO A 275 -8.39 20.17 -13.69
N GLY A 276 -7.13 19.86 -13.40
CA GLY A 276 -6.06 20.84 -13.23
C GLY A 276 -6.09 21.61 -11.90
N LYS A 277 -7.06 21.36 -11.02
CA LYS A 277 -7.09 21.95 -9.67
C LYS A 277 -6.54 20.96 -8.66
N THR A 278 -5.59 21.43 -7.87
CA THR A 278 -5.00 20.70 -6.76
C THR A 278 -5.46 21.36 -5.44
N PHE A 279 -5.88 20.52 -4.52
CA PHE A 279 -6.34 20.94 -3.19
C PHE A 279 -5.38 20.40 -2.14
N ARG A 280 -5.28 21.09 -1.02
CA ARG A 280 -4.46 20.68 0.12
C ARG A 280 -5.32 20.66 1.37
N GLY A 281 -5.18 19.61 2.14
CA GLY A 281 -5.84 19.46 3.43
C GLY A 281 -4.94 18.74 4.42
N ARG A 282 -5.42 18.57 5.65
CA ARG A 282 -4.70 17.83 6.69
C ARG A 282 -5.57 16.71 7.22
N VAL A 283 -4.94 15.57 7.44
CA VAL A 283 -5.61 14.42 8.08
C VAL A 283 -6.10 14.86 9.45
N SER A 284 -7.42 14.89 9.63
CA SER A 284 -8.08 15.24 10.89
C SER A 284 -8.31 14.00 11.77
N PHE A 285 -8.56 12.86 11.13
CA PHE A 285 -8.86 11.60 11.81
C PHE A 285 -8.49 10.40 10.92
N ILE A 286 -8.08 9.31 11.55
CA ILE A 286 -7.88 8.00 10.92
C ILE A 286 -8.74 7.04 11.71
N ASP A 287 -9.58 6.27 11.03
CA ASP A 287 -10.47 5.32 11.68
C ASP A 287 -9.66 4.24 12.40
N PRO A 288 -9.97 3.97 13.68
CA PRO A 288 -9.24 2.96 14.45
C PRO A 288 -9.66 1.51 14.12
N VAL A 289 -10.69 1.35 13.32
CA VAL A 289 -11.25 0.05 12.92
C VAL A 289 -11.18 -0.06 11.40
N LEU A 290 -10.65 -1.19 10.94
CA LEU A 290 -10.65 -1.52 9.51
C LEU A 290 -12.04 -1.99 9.08
N ASP A 291 -12.44 -1.57 7.90
CA ASP A 291 -13.55 -2.19 7.21
C ASP A 291 -13.16 -3.63 6.84
N SER A 292 -13.96 -4.59 7.28
CA SER A 292 -13.65 -6.02 7.13
C SER A 292 -13.79 -6.53 5.69
N GLU A 293 -14.56 -5.84 4.86
CA GLU A 293 -14.80 -6.21 3.47
C GLU A 293 -13.68 -5.68 2.55
N THR A 294 -13.32 -4.41 2.73
CA THR A 294 -12.32 -3.73 1.89
C THR A 294 -10.90 -3.79 2.47
N ARG A 295 -10.75 -4.12 3.77
CA ARG A 295 -9.50 -4.08 4.54
C ARG A 295 -8.83 -2.71 4.51
N THR A 296 -9.64 -1.65 4.51
CA THR A 296 -9.16 -0.28 4.52
C THR A 296 -9.59 0.44 5.79
N ALA A 297 -8.85 1.48 6.18
CA ALA A 297 -9.24 2.43 7.18
C ALA A 297 -9.64 3.76 6.54
N GLY A 298 -10.66 4.40 7.05
CA GLY A 298 -11.05 5.74 6.64
C GLY A 298 -10.05 6.78 7.13
N VAL A 299 -9.60 7.64 6.22
CA VAL A 299 -8.73 8.78 6.50
C VAL A 299 -9.50 10.06 6.16
N ARG A 300 -9.87 10.80 7.21
CA ARG A 300 -10.71 11.99 7.07
C ARG A 300 -9.88 13.25 6.98
N VAL A 301 -10.21 14.07 5.99
CA VAL A 301 -9.73 15.45 5.82
C VAL A 301 -10.92 16.39 5.86
N GLU A 302 -10.90 17.36 6.75
CA GLU A 302 -11.97 18.34 6.86
C GLU A 302 -11.67 19.55 5.96
N MET A 303 -12.63 19.90 5.10
CA MET A 303 -12.48 20.98 4.12
C MET A 303 -13.59 22.01 4.25
N GLY A 304 -13.21 23.30 4.18
CA GLY A 304 -14.18 24.37 3.93
C GLY A 304 -14.70 24.30 2.49
N ASN A 305 -16.00 24.45 2.30
CA ASN A 305 -16.64 24.38 1.00
C ASN A 305 -17.34 25.70 0.64
N ALA A 306 -16.58 26.79 0.64
CA ALA A 306 -17.09 28.07 0.21
C ALA A 306 -17.50 28.02 -1.27
N GLY A 307 -18.74 28.39 -1.55
CA GLY A 307 -19.30 28.37 -2.90
C GLY A 307 -19.77 27.02 -3.41
N GLY A 308 -19.80 25.96 -2.57
CA GLY A 308 -20.36 24.65 -2.93
C GLY A 308 -19.57 23.90 -4.02
N VAL A 309 -18.26 24.13 -4.08
CA VAL A 309 -17.37 23.54 -5.09
C VAL A 309 -17.30 22.02 -4.94
N PHE A 310 -17.19 21.55 -3.70
CA PHE A 310 -17.22 20.12 -3.39
C PHE A 310 -18.67 19.67 -3.21
N LYS A 311 -19.07 18.68 -3.98
CA LYS A 311 -20.36 18.02 -3.83
C LYS A 311 -20.16 16.64 -3.21
N PRO A 312 -21.04 16.20 -2.30
CA PRO A 312 -21.02 14.81 -1.84
C PRO A 312 -20.96 13.81 -3.00
N GLU A 313 -20.32 12.69 -2.78
CA GLU A 313 -20.06 11.60 -3.74
C GLU A 313 -19.08 11.96 -4.88
N MET A 314 -18.43 13.12 -4.88
CA MET A 314 -17.33 13.39 -5.80
C MET A 314 -16.11 12.52 -5.47
N ASN A 315 -15.58 11.81 -6.46
CA ASN A 315 -14.33 11.05 -6.32
C ASN A 315 -13.11 11.98 -6.25
N VAL A 316 -12.17 11.58 -5.41
CA VAL A 316 -10.91 12.29 -5.18
C VAL A 316 -9.75 11.30 -5.11
N THR A 317 -8.59 11.74 -5.57
CA THR A 317 -7.34 11.00 -5.42
C THR A 317 -6.35 11.88 -4.69
N GLY A 318 -5.81 11.38 -3.59
CA GLY A 318 -4.88 12.09 -2.73
C GLY A 318 -3.52 11.42 -2.65
N VAL A 319 -2.51 12.20 -2.34
CA VAL A 319 -1.16 11.75 -2.04
C VAL A 319 -0.72 12.35 -0.71
N VAL A 320 -0.21 11.50 0.16
CA VAL A 320 0.43 11.88 1.42
C VAL A 320 1.92 11.58 1.31
N ALA A 321 2.76 12.59 1.47
CA ALA A 321 4.19 12.41 1.57
C ALA A 321 4.56 12.12 3.04
N SER A 322 4.99 10.90 3.31
CA SER A 322 5.43 10.46 4.63
C SER A 322 6.94 10.44 4.71
N HIS A 323 7.51 11.32 5.52
CA HIS A 323 8.95 11.29 5.80
C HIS A 323 9.27 10.20 6.80
N LEU A 324 10.07 9.22 6.37
CA LEU A 324 10.48 8.07 7.17
C LEU A 324 11.70 8.44 8.02
N SER A 325 11.50 9.21 9.09
CA SER A 325 12.60 9.72 9.94
C SER A 325 13.48 8.62 10.54
N GLN A 326 12.95 7.43 10.71
CA GLN A 326 13.67 6.26 11.22
C GLN A 326 14.69 5.67 10.23
N TYR A 327 14.61 6.05 8.95
CA TYR A 327 15.49 5.59 7.87
C TYR A 327 16.30 6.72 7.23
N GLN A 328 16.42 7.89 7.87
CA GLN A 328 17.11 9.06 7.30
C GLN A 328 18.60 8.84 7.03
N SER A 329 19.23 7.94 7.78
CA SER A 329 20.63 7.55 7.61
C SER A 329 20.81 6.27 6.81
N ASP A 330 19.74 5.66 6.33
CA ASP A 330 19.81 4.40 5.61
C ASP A 330 20.07 4.65 4.12
N ILE A 331 20.69 3.68 3.50
CA ILE A 331 21.01 3.68 2.07
C ILE A 331 19.73 3.55 1.27
N VAL A 332 19.61 4.33 0.20
CA VAL A 332 18.53 4.22 -0.78
C VAL A 332 19.11 3.80 -2.11
N VAL A 333 18.59 2.71 -2.66
CA VAL A 333 19.01 2.19 -3.97
C VAL A 333 17.86 2.19 -4.98
N PRO A 334 18.12 2.44 -6.27
CA PRO A 334 17.10 2.36 -7.31
C PRO A 334 16.46 0.96 -7.37
N LYS A 335 15.18 0.89 -7.74
CA LYS A 335 14.47 -0.40 -7.87
C LYS A 335 15.12 -1.34 -8.87
N SER A 336 15.75 -0.79 -9.91
CA SER A 336 16.45 -1.54 -10.97
C SER A 336 17.71 -2.23 -10.50
N ALA A 337 18.33 -1.76 -9.40
CA ALA A 337 19.53 -2.36 -8.82
C ALA A 337 19.23 -3.65 -8.04
N VAL A 338 18.00 -3.85 -7.59
CA VAL A 338 17.63 -4.96 -6.73
C VAL A 338 17.02 -6.10 -7.55
N LEU A 339 17.66 -7.25 -7.51
CA LEU A 339 17.13 -8.49 -8.05
C LEU A 339 16.39 -9.23 -6.94
N TRP A 340 15.12 -9.54 -7.17
CA TRP A 340 14.25 -10.14 -6.18
C TRP A 340 13.73 -11.51 -6.64
N THR A 341 13.93 -12.55 -5.81
CA THR A 341 13.50 -13.92 -6.10
C THR A 341 12.23 -14.35 -5.36
N GLY A 342 11.59 -13.43 -4.62
CA GLY A 342 10.46 -13.71 -3.74
C GLY A 342 10.88 -14.00 -2.29
N THR A 343 12.03 -14.64 -2.09
CA THR A 343 12.58 -14.99 -0.76
C THR A 343 13.85 -14.25 -0.42
N ARG A 344 14.61 -13.80 -1.42
CA ARG A 344 15.87 -13.07 -1.28
C ARG A 344 15.87 -11.81 -2.13
N SER A 345 16.54 -10.80 -1.65
CA SER A 345 16.86 -9.59 -2.39
C SER A 345 18.37 -9.48 -2.49
N VAL A 346 18.87 -9.34 -3.70
CA VAL A 346 20.30 -9.29 -3.96
C VAL A 346 20.65 -8.11 -4.84
N VAL A 347 21.86 -7.61 -4.69
CA VAL A 347 22.46 -6.56 -5.52
C VAL A 347 23.84 -7.02 -5.97
N TYR A 348 24.34 -6.46 -7.07
CA TYR A 348 25.69 -6.64 -7.49
C TYR A 348 26.53 -5.43 -7.11
N VAL A 349 27.55 -5.64 -6.28
CA VAL A 349 28.52 -4.62 -5.87
C VAL A 349 29.73 -4.74 -6.78
N LYS A 350 30.15 -3.61 -7.35
CA LYS A 350 31.35 -3.52 -8.18
C LYS A 350 32.55 -3.24 -7.30
N GLU A 351 33.60 -4.02 -7.49
CA GLU A 351 34.92 -3.81 -6.91
C GLU A 351 35.96 -3.78 -8.05
N ASP A 352 36.98 -2.93 -7.93
CA ASP A 352 38.07 -2.89 -8.91
C ASP A 352 39.23 -3.72 -8.41
N ASP A 353 39.48 -4.87 -9.06
CA ASP A 353 40.65 -5.70 -8.79
C ASP A 353 41.64 -5.59 -9.98
N GLY A 354 42.76 -4.93 -9.73
CA GLY A 354 43.85 -4.80 -10.68
C GLY A 354 43.50 -4.09 -12.00
N GLY A 355 42.42 -3.29 -12.03
CA GLY A 355 41.97 -2.51 -13.19
C GLY A 355 40.90 -3.21 -14.04
N MET A 356 40.38 -4.35 -13.62
CA MET A 356 39.20 -4.97 -14.19
C MET A 356 38.04 -4.92 -13.18
N PRO A 357 36.81 -4.59 -13.63
CA PRO A 357 35.66 -4.57 -12.75
C PRO A 357 35.24 -6.00 -12.39
N VAL A 358 35.07 -6.27 -11.11
CA VAL A 358 34.59 -7.52 -10.55
C VAL A 358 33.27 -7.25 -9.86
N PHE A 359 32.26 -8.06 -10.14
CA PHE A 359 30.93 -7.90 -9.60
C PHE A 359 30.61 -9.01 -8.59
N HIS A 360 30.40 -8.63 -7.33
CA HIS A 360 30.08 -9.55 -6.25
C HIS A 360 28.60 -9.53 -5.93
N LEU A 361 27.97 -10.71 -5.91
CA LEU A 361 26.59 -10.84 -5.46
C LEU A 361 26.53 -10.62 -3.95
N ARG A 362 25.68 -9.72 -3.51
CA ARG A 362 25.44 -9.42 -2.10
C ARG A 362 23.97 -9.51 -1.76
N GLU A 363 23.64 -10.26 -0.73
CA GLU A 363 22.29 -10.34 -0.18
C GLU A 363 22.02 -9.11 0.68
N VAL A 364 20.86 -8.47 0.49
CA VAL A 364 20.48 -7.25 1.18
C VAL A 364 19.10 -7.39 1.84
N THR A 365 18.93 -6.69 2.95
CA THR A 365 17.63 -6.61 3.62
C THR A 365 16.91 -5.34 3.21
N LEU A 366 15.73 -5.52 2.56
CA LEU A 366 14.93 -4.40 2.13
C LEU A 366 14.10 -3.83 3.27
N GLY A 367 14.09 -2.52 3.39
CA GLY A 367 13.15 -1.74 4.16
C GLY A 367 11.93 -1.33 3.32
N PRO A 368 11.30 -0.18 3.63
CA PRO A 368 10.14 0.31 2.88
C PRO A 368 10.47 0.61 1.43
N SER A 369 9.53 0.30 0.54
CA SER A 369 9.59 0.73 -0.87
C SER A 369 9.26 2.22 -0.96
N LEU A 370 10.13 2.96 -1.64
CA LEU A 370 9.96 4.37 -2.01
C LEU A 370 9.45 4.49 -3.46
N PRO A 371 9.06 5.68 -3.95
CA PRO A 371 8.65 5.87 -5.34
C PRO A 371 9.70 5.36 -6.33
N ASP A 372 10.96 5.75 -6.15
CA ASP A 372 12.05 5.49 -7.10
C ASP A 372 13.05 4.43 -6.64
N GLY A 373 12.91 3.89 -5.41
CA GLY A 373 13.91 2.97 -4.86
C GLY A 373 13.41 2.11 -3.71
N TYR A 374 14.35 1.45 -3.07
CA TYR A 374 14.19 0.75 -1.79
C TYR A 374 15.16 1.30 -0.76
N VAL A 375 14.70 1.37 0.47
CA VAL A 375 15.59 1.55 1.62
C VAL A 375 16.30 0.22 1.88
N ILE A 376 17.60 0.25 2.08
CA ILE A 376 18.40 -0.91 2.48
C ILE A 376 18.72 -0.77 3.95
N THR A 377 18.27 -1.74 4.76
CA THR A 377 18.50 -1.74 6.21
C THR A 377 19.73 -2.55 6.63
N ASP A 378 20.17 -3.46 5.76
CA ASP A 378 21.38 -4.27 6.00
C ASP A 378 21.93 -4.83 4.69
N GLY A 379 23.25 -5.04 4.62
CA GLY A 379 23.95 -5.67 3.49
C GLY A 379 24.71 -4.72 2.57
N LEU A 380 24.61 -3.39 2.71
CA LEU A 380 25.39 -2.40 1.96
C LEU A 380 26.01 -1.36 2.88
N ALA A 381 27.14 -0.82 2.47
CA ALA A 381 27.82 0.30 3.12
C ALA A 381 27.79 1.56 2.22
N GLU A 382 27.78 2.74 2.85
CA GLU A 382 27.83 4.01 2.14
C GLU A 382 29.17 4.14 1.37
N GLY A 383 29.08 4.55 0.11
CA GLY A 383 30.24 4.70 -0.77
C GLY A 383 30.57 3.47 -1.62
N GLU A 384 29.90 2.34 -1.43
CA GLU A 384 30.02 1.19 -2.35
C GLU A 384 29.41 1.51 -3.71
N GLU A 385 29.94 0.92 -4.77
CA GLU A 385 29.43 1.07 -6.15
C GLU A 385 28.57 -0.14 -6.50
N ILE A 386 27.29 0.08 -6.82
CA ILE A 386 26.35 -0.98 -7.19
C ILE A 386 25.90 -0.87 -8.63
N VAL A 387 25.51 -1.98 -9.19
CA VAL A 387 24.91 -2.06 -10.55
C VAL A 387 23.47 -1.60 -10.50
N THR A 388 23.13 -0.56 -11.24
CA THR A 388 21.78 -0.01 -11.32
C THR A 388 21.04 -0.39 -12.62
N SER A 389 21.79 -0.76 -13.67
CA SER A 389 21.25 -1.26 -14.93
C SER A 389 22.09 -2.48 -15.38
N GLY A 390 21.48 -3.42 -16.09
CA GLY A 390 22.18 -4.61 -16.60
C GLY A 390 22.46 -5.71 -15.58
N ALA A 391 21.96 -5.61 -14.34
CA ALA A 391 22.19 -6.59 -13.27
C ALA A 391 21.79 -8.03 -13.64
N PHE A 392 20.74 -8.22 -14.44
CA PHE A 392 20.32 -9.52 -14.94
C PHE A 392 21.35 -10.16 -15.89
N ALA A 393 22.08 -9.37 -16.68
CA ALA A 393 23.10 -9.88 -17.58
C ALA A 393 24.31 -10.39 -16.78
N ILE A 394 24.67 -9.70 -15.72
CA ILE A 394 25.71 -10.14 -14.79
C ILE A 394 25.29 -11.42 -14.10
N ASP A 395 24.05 -11.51 -13.62
CA ASP A 395 23.49 -12.70 -12.98
C ASP A 395 23.46 -13.91 -13.93
N ALA A 396 23.08 -13.69 -15.18
CA ALA A 396 23.12 -14.74 -16.20
C ALA A 396 24.54 -15.24 -16.47
N SER A 397 25.53 -14.35 -16.51
CA SER A 397 26.95 -14.73 -16.63
C SER A 397 27.43 -15.52 -15.42
N ALA A 398 27.04 -15.08 -14.20
CA ALA A 398 27.32 -15.80 -12.96
C ALA A 398 26.78 -17.23 -13.01
N GLN A 399 25.54 -17.42 -13.48
CA GLN A 399 24.93 -18.73 -13.64
C GLN A 399 25.67 -19.63 -14.64
N LEU A 400 26.08 -19.07 -15.78
CA LEU A 400 26.84 -19.81 -16.80
C LEU A 400 28.22 -20.22 -16.32
N ASP A 401 28.85 -19.41 -15.49
CA ASP A 401 30.16 -19.70 -14.89
C ASP A 401 30.08 -20.61 -13.64
N GLY A 402 28.85 -20.98 -13.24
CA GLY A 402 28.62 -21.81 -12.04
C GLY A 402 28.90 -21.08 -10.74
N LYS A 403 28.89 -19.74 -10.75
CA LYS A 403 29.09 -18.87 -9.59
C LYS A 403 27.77 -18.60 -8.87
N ARG A 404 27.84 -17.95 -7.72
CA ARG A 404 26.65 -17.55 -6.98
C ARG A 404 25.82 -16.56 -7.79
N SER A 405 24.52 -16.80 -7.83
CA SER A 405 23.55 -16.00 -8.57
C SER A 405 22.27 -15.82 -7.78
N MET A 406 21.34 -15.02 -8.30
CA MET A 406 20.04 -14.85 -7.66
C MET A 406 19.28 -16.20 -7.50
N MET A 407 19.50 -17.17 -8.39
CA MET A 407 18.76 -18.44 -8.46
C MET A 407 19.42 -19.58 -7.68
N ASN A 408 20.74 -19.57 -7.48
CA ASN A 408 21.46 -20.57 -6.72
C ASN A 408 22.15 -19.96 -5.49
N ARG A 409 22.42 -20.79 -4.49
CA ARG A 409 23.10 -20.38 -3.24
C ARG A 409 24.51 -20.90 -3.12
N ASP A 410 24.82 -21.96 -3.89
CA ASP A 410 26.05 -22.75 -3.83
C ASP A 410 26.82 -22.63 -5.15
#